data_3c16ac05dc69b0c24b076f1cebd88114
#
_entry.id   3c16ac05dc69b0c24b076f1cebd88114
#
_cell.length_a   1.000
_cell.length_b   1.000
_cell.length_c   1.000
_cell.angle_alpha   90.00
_cell.angle_beta   90.00
_cell.angle_gamma   90.00
#
_symmetry.space_group_name_H-M   'P 1'
#
loop_
_entity.id
_entity.type
_entity.pdbx_description
1 polymer ?
#
loop_
_entity_poly.entity_id
_entity_poly.type
_entity_poly.pdbx_seq_one_letter_code
_entity_poly.pdbx_strand_id
1 'polypeptide(L)'
;MDERVPLPPSAPVELHRQYRFQWEAAQNSYVLLFPEGMVKLPGSAGEIMKRVDGTRSTDDIVKDLEAAFPGVDLRADVVEFLEIAHGKGWIRAKEHR
;
A
#
# COMPACT_ATOMS: atom_id res chain seq x y z
N MET A 1 -19.80 0.98 7.91
CA MET A 1 -19.63 1.31 6.49
C MET A 1 -18.29 0.81 6.01
N ASP A 2 -18.26 0.11 4.89
CA ASP A 2 -17.05 -0.48 4.35
C ASP A 2 -16.20 0.60 3.66
N GLU A 3 -14.95 0.80 4.12
CA GLU A 3 -14.04 1.78 3.51
C GLU A 3 -13.33 1.24 2.28
N ARG A 4 -13.54 -0.02 1.96
CA ARG A 4 -12.85 -0.67 0.86
C ARG A 4 -13.36 -0.19 -0.49
N VAL A 5 -12.44 0.23 -1.34
CA VAL A 5 -12.73 0.59 -2.73
C VAL A 5 -11.89 -0.32 -3.62
N PRO A 6 -12.51 -1.16 -4.46
CA PRO A 6 -11.77 -2.12 -5.27
C PRO A 6 -10.74 -1.46 -6.20
N LEU A 7 -9.63 -2.17 -6.39
CA LEU A 7 -8.59 -1.80 -7.34
C LEU A 7 -8.50 -2.87 -8.43
N PRO A 8 -8.30 -2.51 -9.69
CA PRO A 8 -8.01 -3.51 -10.72
C PRO A 8 -6.74 -4.27 -10.34
N PRO A 9 -6.78 -5.62 -10.26
CA PRO A 9 -5.63 -6.38 -9.75
C PRO A 9 -4.36 -6.24 -10.60
N SER A 10 -4.50 -5.95 -11.88
CA SER A 10 -3.36 -5.83 -12.79
C SER A 10 -2.90 -4.41 -13.03
N ALA A 11 -3.59 -3.41 -12.46
CA ALA A 11 -3.20 -2.02 -12.65
C ALA A 11 -2.10 -1.64 -11.65
N PRO A 12 -1.01 -0.99 -12.11
CA PRO A 12 -0.01 -0.48 -11.19
C PRO A 12 -0.64 0.49 -10.18
N VAL A 13 -0.16 0.48 -8.95
CA VAL A 13 -0.66 1.37 -7.90
C VAL A 13 0.41 2.33 -7.47
N GLU A 14 -0.01 3.56 -7.17
CA GLU A 14 0.91 4.60 -6.75
C GLU A 14 0.32 5.39 -5.59
N LEU A 15 1.17 6.07 -4.82
CA LEU A 15 0.72 6.98 -3.80
C LEU A 15 0.03 8.17 -4.45
N HIS A 16 -1.06 8.63 -3.82
CA HIS A 16 -1.61 9.91 -4.20
C HIS A 16 -0.57 10.99 -3.89
N ARG A 17 -0.42 11.98 -4.77
CA ARG A 17 0.70 12.92 -4.73
C ARG A 17 0.84 13.74 -3.46
N GLN A 18 -0.22 13.85 -2.65
CA GLN A 18 -0.14 14.60 -1.40
C GLN A 18 0.46 13.80 -0.25
N TYR A 19 0.74 12.52 -0.46
CA TYR A 19 1.29 11.64 0.57
C TYR A 19 2.74 11.30 0.30
N ARG A 20 3.52 11.20 1.39
CA ARG A 20 4.90 10.71 1.35
C ARG A 20 5.05 9.49 2.21
N PHE A 21 5.73 8.51 1.68
CA PHE A 21 6.07 7.30 2.43
C PHE A 21 7.52 7.41 2.88
N GLN A 22 7.76 7.24 4.18
CA GLN A 22 9.13 7.26 4.67
C GLN A 22 9.28 6.47 5.97
N TRP A 23 10.52 6.11 6.27
CA TRP A 23 10.88 5.51 7.53
C TRP A 23 11.04 6.62 8.55
N GLU A 24 10.41 6.45 9.72
CA GLU A 24 10.50 7.42 10.80
C GLU A 24 11.18 6.77 11.99
N ALA A 25 12.46 7.14 12.22
CA ALA A 25 13.28 6.51 13.26
C ALA A 25 12.70 6.75 14.66
N ALA A 26 12.15 7.93 14.91
CA ALA A 26 11.58 8.25 16.21
C ALA A 26 10.36 7.37 16.53
N GLN A 27 9.66 6.90 15.50
CA GLN A 27 8.51 6.01 15.67
C GLN A 27 8.90 4.55 15.50
N ASN A 28 10.14 4.28 15.05
CA ASN A 28 10.60 2.94 14.69
C ASN A 28 9.61 2.25 13.73
N SER A 29 9.16 2.98 12.73
CA SER A 29 8.06 2.53 11.87
C SER A 29 8.06 3.31 10.56
N TYR A 30 7.51 2.72 9.51
CA TYR A 30 7.15 3.47 8.31
C TYR A 30 5.93 4.33 8.58
N VAL A 31 5.86 5.46 7.90
CA VAL A 31 4.74 6.39 8.05
C VAL A 31 4.33 6.96 6.69
N LEU A 32 3.09 7.39 6.60
CA LEU A 32 2.62 8.27 5.54
C LEU A 32 2.50 9.67 6.10
N LEU A 33 3.16 10.61 5.43
CA LEU A 33 3.08 12.03 5.78
C LEU A 33 2.17 12.74 4.80
N PHE A 34 1.37 13.66 5.31
CA PHE A 34 0.49 14.50 4.50
C PHE A 34 0.32 15.85 5.21
N PRO A 35 -0.23 16.87 4.53
CA PRO A 35 -0.25 18.22 5.11
C PRO A 35 -0.88 18.31 6.49
N GLU A 36 -1.90 17.50 6.78
CA GLU A 36 -2.62 17.55 8.05
C GLU A 36 -2.04 16.65 9.13
N GLY A 37 -1.06 15.81 8.81
CA GLY A 37 -0.53 14.92 9.83
C GLY A 37 0.23 13.72 9.31
N MET A 38 0.15 12.63 10.05
CA MET A 38 0.95 11.43 9.82
C MET A 38 0.14 10.18 10.19
N VAL A 39 0.30 9.14 9.39
CA VAL A 39 -0.28 7.83 9.69
C VAL A 39 0.86 6.84 9.88
N LYS A 40 0.86 6.14 11.00
CA LYS A 40 1.82 5.06 11.24
C LYS A 40 1.39 3.82 10.45
N LEU A 41 2.40 3.14 9.91
CA LEU A 41 2.22 1.92 9.13
C LEU A 41 3.04 0.79 9.75
N PRO A 42 2.60 0.26 10.91
CA PRO A 42 3.37 -0.78 11.60
C PRO A 42 3.25 -2.13 10.89
N GLY A 43 4.29 -2.95 11.05
CA GLY A 43 4.26 -4.33 10.58
C GLY A 43 4.02 -4.47 9.10
N SER A 44 3.03 -5.30 8.75
CA SER A 44 2.75 -5.62 7.35
C SER A 44 2.27 -4.41 6.55
N ALA A 45 1.61 -3.44 7.19
CA ALA A 45 1.17 -2.23 6.49
C ALA A 45 2.35 -1.49 5.85
N GLY A 46 3.44 -1.36 6.58
CA GLY A 46 4.66 -0.73 6.05
C GLY A 46 5.26 -1.52 4.90
N GLU A 47 5.29 -2.85 5.02
CA GLU A 47 5.84 -3.70 3.96
C GLU A 47 5.02 -3.63 2.69
N ILE A 48 3.70 -3.56 2.82
CA ILE A 48 2.83 -3.43 1.64
C ILE A 48 3.03 -2.07 0.97
N MET A 49 2.97 -0.99 1.76
CA MET A 49 3.10 0.36 1.20
C MET A 49 4.47 0.63 0.61
N LYS A 50 5.52 -0.01 1.15
CA LYS A 50 6.87 0.09 0.61
C LYS A 50 6.93 -0.32 -0.86
N ARG A 51 6.02 -1.17 -1.30
CA ARG A 51 5.98 -1.70 -2.66
C ARG A 51 5.04 -0.95 -3.59
N VAL A 52 4.37 0.08 -3.07
CA VAL A 52 3.48 0.95 -3.87
C VAL A 52 4.34 2.03 -4.51
N ASP A 53 4.83 1.78 -5.71
CA ASP A 53 5.81 2.63 -6.37
C ASP A 53 5.41 3.08 -7.78
N GLY A 54 4.19 2.80 -8.19
CA GLY A 54 3.72 3.16 -9.53
C GLY A 54 4.10 2.19 -10.62
N THR A 55 4.83 1.11 -10.28
CA THR A 55 5.26 0.11 -11.26
C THR A 55 4.65 -1.27 -10.98
N ARG A 56 4.20 -1.52 -9.75
CA ARG A 56 3.66 -2.81 -9.33
C ARG A 56 2.17 -2.74 -9.16
N SER A 57 1.48 -3.75 -9.70
CA SER A 57 0.05 -3.95 -9.49
C SER A 57 -0.19 -4.63 -8.14
N THR A 58 -1.45 -4.77 -7.74
CA THR A 58 -1.82 -5.56 -6.57
C THR A 58 -1.26 -6.98 -6.69
N ASP A 59 -1.43 -7.60 -7.87
CA ASP A 59 -0.90 -8.96 -8.09
C ASP A 59 0.60 -9.02 -7.93
N ASP A 60 1.32 -8.02 -8.44
CA ASP A 60 2.78 -7.96 -8.31
C ASP A 60 3.22 -7.82 -6.86
N ILE A 61 2.51 -6.98 -6.10
CA ILE A 61 2.81 -6.78 -4.68
C ILE A 61 2.60 -8.07 -3.89
N VAL A 62 1.50 -8.78 -4.16
CA VAL A 62 1.24 -10.07 -3.51
C VAL A 62 2.37 -11.05 -3.81
N LYS A 63 2.77 -11.18 -5.08
CA LYS A 63 3.84 -12.10 -5.47
C LYS A 63 5.16 -11.73 -4.81
N ASP A 64 5.48 -10.44 -4.76
CA ASP A 64 6.72 -9.99 -4.16
C ASP A 64 6.77 -10.28 -2.66
N LEU A 65 5.65 -10.04 -1.97
CA LEU A 65 5.57 -10.31 -0.54
C LEU A 65 5.62 -11.80 -0.24
N GLU A 66 4.95 -12.62 -1.06
CA GLU A 66 4.98 -14.06 -0.86
C GLU A 66 6.36 -14.66 -1.13
N ALA A 67 7.11 -14.04 -2.04
CA ALA A 67 8.51 -14.44 -2.27
C ALA A 67 9.39 -14.04 -1.08
N ALA A 68 9.13 -12.87 -0.48
CA ALA A 68 9.90 -12.40 0.67
C ALA A 68 9.56 -13.16 1.95
N PHE A 69 8.34 -13.66 2.07
CA PHE A 69 7.85 -14.37 3.25
C PHE A 69 7.26 -15.72 2.82
N PRO A 70 8.11 -16.69 2.45
CA PRO A 70 7.62 -17.96 1.90
C PRO A 70 6.77 -18.75 2.90
N GLY A 71 5.80 -19.48 2.38
CA GLY A 71 4.94 -20.32 3.18
C GLY A 71 3.73 -19.63 3.78
N VAL A 72 3.52 -18.36 3.48
CA VAL A 72 2.39 -17.58 3.98
C VAL A 72 1.53 -17.15 2.79
N ASP A 73 0.21 -17.37 2.88
CA ASP A 73 -0.73 -16.86 1.89
C ASP A 73 -1.14 -15.45 2.31
N LEU A 74 -0.69 -14.47 1.55
CA LEU A 74 -0.86 -13.07 1.91
C LEU A 74 -1.88 -12.33 1.04
N ARG A 75 -2.44 -12.99 0.02
CA ARG A 75 -3.29 -12.29 -0.95
C ARG A 75 -4.47 -11.57 -0.29
N ALA A 76 -5.21 -12.26 0.56
CA ALA A 76 -6.40 -11.66 1.17
C ALA A 76 -6.05 -10.43 1.99
N ASP A 77 -4.97 -10.51 2.77
CA ASP A 77 -4.54 -9.40 3.62
C ASP A 77 -4.04 -8.22 2.81
N VAL A 78 -3.26 -8.49 1.75
CA VAL A 78 -2.73 -7.44 0.89
C VAL A 78 -3.85 -6.73 0.15
N VAL A 79 -4.78 -7.51 -0.44
CA VAL A 79 -5.91 -6.93 -1.17
C VAL A 79 -6.75 -6.07 -0.25
N GLU A 80 -7.07 -6.56 0.93
CA GLU A 80 -7.87 -5.80 1.89
C GLU A 80 -7.19 -4.49 2.26
N PHE A 81 -5.90 -4.55 2.58
CA PHE A 81 -5.17 -3.33 2.95
C PHE A 81 -5.15 -2.31 1.82
N LEU A 82 -4.87 -2.77 0.60
CA LEU A 82 -4.78 -1.86 -0.54
C LEU A 82 -6.16 -1.25 -0.88
N GLU A 83 -7.22 -2.02 -0.75
CA GLU A 83 -8.56 -1.50 -0.99
C GLU A 83 -8.96 -0.47 0.05
N ILE A 84 -8.58 -0.67 1.31
CA ILE A 84 -8.81 0.31 2.36
C ILE A 84 -7.99 1.57 2.10
N ALA A 85 -6.71 1.42 1.76
CA ALA A 85 -5.85 2.55 1.43
C ALA A 85 -6.40 3.34 0.24
N HIS A 86 -6.94 2.64 -0.75
CA HIS A 86 -7.59 3.26 -1.90
C HIS A 86 -8.83 4.05 -1.46
N GLY A 87 -9.65 3.45 -0.60
CA GLY A 87 -10.85 4.11 -0.07
C GLY A 87 -10.52 5.36 0.74
N LYS A 88 -9.36 5.39 1.41
CA LYS A 88 -8.91 6.54 2.18
C LYS A 88 -8.24 7.61 1.31
N GLY A 89 -8.03 7.32 0.03
CA GLY A 89 -7.35 8.26 -0.87
C GLY A 89 -5.85 8.29 -0.74
N TRP A 90 -5.25 7.31 -0.06
CA TRP A 90 -3.79 7.25 0.10
C TRP A 90 -3.10 6.81 -1.18
N ILE A 91 -3.74 5.93 -1.93
CA ILE A 91 -3.22 5.36 -3.17
C ILE A 91 -4.26 5.42 -4.26
N ARG A 92 -3.81 5.25 -5.49
CA ARG A 92 -4.69 5.19 -6.65
C ARG A 92 -4.09 4.25 -7.69
N ALA A 93 -4.97 3.73 -8.57
CA ALA A 93 -4.51 2.99 -9.73
C ALA A 93 -3.86 3.98 -10.69
N LYS A 94 -2.66 3.64 -11.17
CA LYS A 94 -1.98 4.49 -12.14
C LYS A 94 -2.63 4.31 -13.50
N GLU A 95 -3.01 5.42 -14.12
CA GLU A 95 -3.65 5.39 -15.43
C GLU A 95 -2.60 5.21 -16.53
N HIS A 96 -2.95 4.39 -17.50
CA HIS A 96 -2.18 4.25 -18.73
C HIS A 96 -2.75 5.16 -19.79
N ARG A 97 -1.87 5.80 -20.50
CA ARG A 97 -2.23 6.62 -21.62
C ARG A 97 -1.48 6.19 -22.85
#